data_412ebe02e910320c18af769d8ac9505d
#
_entry.id   412ebe02e910320c18af769d8ac9505d
#
_cell.length_a   1.000
_cell.length_b   1.000
_cell.length_c   1.000
_cell.angle_alpha   90.00
_cell.angle_beta   90.00
_cell.angle_gamma   90.00
#
_symmetry.space_group_name_H-M   'P 1'
#
loop_
_entity.id
_entity.type
_entity.pdbx_description
1 polymer ?
#
loop_
_entity_poly.entity_id
_entity_poly.type
_entity_poly.pdbx_seq_one_letter_code
_entity_poly.pdbx_strand_id
1 'polypeptide(L)'
;MNKRKTLVCLAGMFCAGVAQAAKISGTIDNTLTIAEDSDLTGDVTCTVSGAPCIVINAPGVTLRLNAFTVTGLGDPQTGCSGGSTGNEFGILINSQTGVTIQGPGLVQRFRNTGVQLVGSTGGTVTGITTSTNCASGILVAGGSDNQLTNNISIRNGNGSAACGGI
;
A
#
# COMPACT_ATOMS: atom_id res chain seq x y z
N MET A 1 -54.16 -3.52 19.54
CA MET A 1 -54.30 -3.62 18.07
C MET A 1 -53.00 -3.13 17.41
N ASN A 2 -52.11 -4.08 17.06
CA ASN A 2 -50.83 -3.79 16.43
C ASN A 2 -51.00 -3.79 14.92
N LYS A 3 -50.90 -2.63 14.30
CA LYS A 3 -50.86 -2.51 12.83
C LYS A 3 -49.48 -2.87 12.33
N ARG A 4 -49.31 -4.08 11.77
CA ARG A 4 -48.13 -4.48 10.99
C ARG A 4 -48.09 -3.64 9.70
N LYS A 5 -47.08 -2.79 9.56
CA LYS A 5 -46.79 -2.14 8.28
C LYS A 5 -46.05 -3.15 7.40
N THR A 6 -46.74 -3.66 6.41
CA THR A 6 -46.16 -4.48 5.34
C THR A 6 -45.37 -3.54 4.43
N LEU A 7 -44.05 -3.69 4.43
CA LEU A 7 -43.16 -3.00 3.48
C LEU A 7 -43.19 -3.79 2.17
N VAL A 8 -43.85 -3.26 1.15
CA VAL A 8 -43.81 -3.81 -0.21
C VAL A 8 -42.53 -3.31 -0.84
N CYS A 9 -41.54 -4.17 -1.00
CA CYS A 9 -40.37 -3.92 -1.86
C CYS A 9 -40.80 -4.06 -3.32
N LEU A 10 -40.87 -2.95 -4.05
CA LEU A 10 -41.05 -2.96 -5.50
C LEU A 10 -39.74 -3.50 -6.14
N ALA A 11 -39.88 -4.53 -6.95
CA ALA A 11 -38.79 -5.13 -7.70
C ALA A 11 -38.18 -4.09 -8.67
N GLY A 12 -36.85 -3.89 -8.63
CA GLY A 12 -36.12 -3.18 -9.67
C GLY A 12 -35.14 -2.08 -9.22
N MET A 13 -35.00 -1.79 -7.93
CA MET A 13 -33.98 -0.84 -7.51
C MET A 13 -32.71 -1.60 -7.11
N PHE A 14 -31.72 -1.65 -8.01
CA PHE A 14 -30.33 -1.95 -7.65
C PHE A 14 -29.91 -0.84 -6.67
N CYS A 15 -29.94 -1.12 -5.39
CA CYS A 15 -29.15 -0.36 -4.42
C CYS A 15 -27.69 -0.65 -4.76
N ALA A 16 -27.07 0.19 -5.58
CA ALA A 16 -25.62 0.28 -5.62
C ALA A 16 -25.21 0.71 -4.20
N GLY A 17 -24.86 -0.28 -3.38
CA GLY A 17 -24.21 -0.02 -2.11
C GLY A 17 -22.95 0.75 -2.43
N VAL A 18 -22.81 1.96 -1.89
CA VAL A 18 -21.55 2.70 -1.98
C VAL A 18 -20.57 1.85 -1.19
N ALA A 19 -19.65 1.17 -1.89
CA ALA A 19 -18.57 0.45 -1.23
C ALA A 19 -17.79 1.50 -0.42
N GLN A 20 -17.83 1.37 0.89
CA GLN A 20 -17.10 2.27 1.77
C GLN A 20 -15.66 1.78 1.87
N ALA A 21 -14.71 2.66 1.60
CA ALA A 21 -13.29 2.35 1.70
C ALA A 21 -12.94 1.72 3.06
N ALA A 22 -12.17 0.64 3.03
CA ALA A 22 -11.69 -0.01 4.25
C ALA A 22 -10.76 0.95 5.02
N LYS A 23 -10.88 0.96 6.34
CA LYS A 23 -10.09 1.84 7.23
C LYS A 23 -8.95 1.06 7.85
N ILE A 24 -7.73 1.56 7.69
CA ILE A 24 -6.50 0.88 8.11
C ILE A 24 -5.75 1.77 9.10
N SER A 25 -5.37 1.22 10.26
CA SER A 25 -4.51 1.88 11.25
C SER A 25 -3.97 0.87 12.27
N GLY A 26 -2.96 1.24 13.05
CA GLY A 26 -2.43 0.42 14.13
C GLY A 26 -1.42 -0.62 13.67
N THR A 27 -1.38 -1.79 14.32
CA THR A 27 -0.39 -2.82 14.04
C THR A 27 -0.88 -3.83 13.02
N ILE A 28 -0.06 -4.10 12.00
CA ILE A 28 -0.23 -5.19 11.04
C ILE A 28 0.81 -6.25 11.37
N ASP A 29 0.39 -7.40 11.87
CA ASP A 29 1.23 -8.54 12.26
C ASP A 29 1.20 -9.71 11.26
N ASN A 30 0.24 -9.72 10.35
CA ASN A 30 0.15 -10.62 9.21
C ASN A 30 -0.11 -9.79 7.95
N THR A 31 0.38 -10.24 6.79
CA THR A 31 0.16 -9.54 5.53
C THR A 31 -1.30 -9.12 5.36
N LEU A 32 -1.55 -7.82 5.27
CA LEU A 32 -2.86 -7.29 4.97
C LEU A 32 -3.09 -7.29 3.46
N THR A 33 -4.06 -8.06 3.00
CA THR A 33 -4.48 -8.03 1.59
C THR A 33 -5.69 -7.14 1.42
N ILE A 34 -5.61 -6.15 0.54
CA ILE A 34 -6.72 -5.27 0.20
C ILE A 34 -7.18 -5.51 -1.23
N ALA A 35 -8.51 -5.56 -1.43
CA ALA A 35 -9.15 -5.78 -2.72
C ALA A 35 -10.22 -4.71 -3.04
N GLU A 36 -10.28 -3.67 -2.23
CA GLU A 36 -11.21 -2.55 -2.38
C GLU A 36 -10.49 -1.25 -1.99
N ASP A 37 -11.07 -0.11 -2.37
CA ASP A 37 -10.55 1.19 -1.96
C ASP A 37 -10.35 1.23 -0.44
N SER A 38 -9.21 1.78 -0.02
CA SER A 38 -8.80 1.75 1.38
C SER A 38 -8.16 3.08 1.79
N ASP A 39 -8.41 3.47 3.02
CA ASP A 39 -7.88 4.71 3.60
C ASP A 39 -7.07 4.41 4.87
N LEU A 40 -5.87 4.94 4.97
CA LEU A 40 -5.25 5.03 6.29
C LEU A 40 -6.02 6.05 7.14
N THR A 41 -6.32 5.67 8.36
CA THR A 41 -6.99 6.50 9.36
C THR A 41 -6.14 6.74 10.60
N GLY A 42 -4.92 6.25 10.58
CA GLY A 42 -3.87 6.41 11.59
C GLY A 42 -2.57 5.77 11.10
N ASP A 43 -1.49 6.00 11.84
CA ASP A 43 -0.22 5.38 11.53
C ASP A 43 -0.30 3.85 11.62
N VAL A 44 0.47 3.20 10.76
CA VAL A 44 0.59 1.75 10.68
C VAL A 44 1.99 1.32 11.10
N THR A 45 2.07 0.41 12.05
CA THR A 45 3.29 -0.31 12.41
C THR A 45 3.20 -1.73 11.89
N CYS A 46 4.06 -2.07 10.95
CA CYS A 46 4.11 -3.40 10.36
C CYS A 46 5.14 -4.26 11.09
N THR A 47 4.69 -5.38 11.66
CA THR A 47 5.56 -6.37 12.33
C THR A 47 5.70 -7.67 11.53
N VAL A 48 5.18 -7.69 10.30
CA VAL A 48 5.29 -8.83 9.38
C VAL A 48 6.76 -9.06 9.03
N SER A 49 7.21 -10.29 9.16
CA SER A 49 8.57 -10.70 8.81
C SER A 49 8.56 -11.74 7.68
N GLY A 50 9.44 -11.58 6.70
CA GLY A 50 9.57 -12.49 5.56
C GLY A 50 8.49 -12.37 4.49
N ALA A 51 7.55 -11.41 4.64
CA ALA A 51 6.45 -11.19 3.70
C ALA A 51 6.11 -9.69 3.58
N PRO A 52 5.36 -9.26 2.55
CA PRO A 52 4.90 -7.89 2.42
C PRO A 52 3.96 -7.47 3.57
N CYS A 53 4.00 -6.20 3.94
CA CYS A 53 3.07 -5.64 4.91
C CYS A 53 1.66 -5.54 4.34
N ILE A 54 1.52 -4.80 3.25
CA ILE A 54 0.24 -4.61 2.54
C ILE A 54 0.39 -5.15 1.12
N VAL A 55 -0.58 -5.94 0.68
CA VAL A 55 -0.68 -6.42 -0.70
C VAL A 55 -1.97 -5.89 -1.31
N ILE A 56 -1.86 -5.21 -2.45
CA ILE A 56 -3.04 -4.84 -3.23
C ILE A 56 -3.27 -5.93 -4.27
N ASN A 57 -4.40 -6.62 -4.17
CA ASN A 57 -4.71 -7.83 -4.94
C ASN A 57 -5.99 -7.72 -5.77
N ALA A 58 -6.35 -6.51 -6.18
CA ALA A 58 -7.45 -6.28 -7.12
C ALA A 58 -7.15 -5.09 -8.03
N PRO A 59 -7.66 -5.08 -9.26
CA PRO A 59 -7.48 -3.96 -10.18
C PRO A 59 -8.31 -2.74 -9.75
N GLY A 60 -7.84 -1.56 -10.13
CA GLY A 60 -8.55 -0.30 -9.92
C GLY A 60 -8.61 0.19 -8.47
N VAL A 61 -8.01 -0.53 -7.53
CA VAL A 61 -8.02 -0.16 -6.11
C VAL A 61 -7.20 1.10 -5.86
N THR A 62 -7.72 1.99 -5.03
CA THR A 62 -7.00 3.16 -4.50
C THR A 62 -6.69 2.98 -3.02
N LEU A 63 -5.41 3.06 -2.67
CA LEU A 63 -4.95 3.18 -1.28
C LEU A 63 -4.54 4.63 -1.00
N ARG A 64 -5.24 5.31 -0.09
CA ARG A 64 -4.94 6.68 0.33
C ARG A 64 -4.19 6.66 1.66
N LEU A 65 -3.01 7.27 1.68
CA LEU A 65 -2.18 7.32 2.91
C LEU A 65 -2.59 8.44 3.87
N ASN A 66 -3.33 9.46 3.41
CA ASN A 66 -3.96 10.51 4.24
C ASN A 66 -3.02 11.16 5.27
N ALA A 67 -1.78 11.41 4.88
CA ALA A 67 -0.69 11.95 5.70
C ALA A 67 -0.19 11.02 6.83
N PHE A 68 -0.65 9.77 6.89
CA PHE A 68 -0.17 8.79 7.86
C PHE A 68 1.08 8.04 7.37
N THR A 69 1.71 7.35 8.31
CA THR A 69 2.96 6.63 8.09
C THR A 69 2.74 5.12 8.11
N VAL A 70 3.40 4.40 7.20
CA VAL A 70 3.54 2.95 7.24
C VAL A 70 4.99 2.64 7.55
N THR A 71 5.24 2.03 8.72
CA THR A 71 6.60 1.77 9.25
C THR A 71 6.85 0.29 9.37
N GLY A 72 7.94 -0.19 8.77
CA GLY A 72 8.39 -1.57 8.85
C GLY A 72 9.38 -1.85 9.98
N LEU A 73 9.95 -3.06 10.00
CA LEU A 73 10.88 -3.57 11.02
C LEU A 73 12.34 -3.16 10.81
N GLY A 74 12.65 -2.44 9.76
CA GLY A 74 14.01 -2.05 9.43
C GLY A 74 14.64 -1.09 10.46
N ASP A 75 15.96 -1.06 10.46
CA ASP A 75 16.73 -0.13 11.28
C ASP A 75 16.34 1.32 11.01
N PRO A 76 16.21 2.18 12.05
CA PRO A 76 15.75 3.57 11.86
C PRO A 76 16.66 4.43 10.97
N GLN A 77 17.93 4.05 10.82
CA GLN A 77 18.90 4.85 10.06
C GLN A 77 19.13 4.30 8.66
N THR A 78 19.06 2.98 8.50
CA THR A 78 19.43 2.31 7.25
C THR A 78 18.28 1.54 6.59
N GLY A 79 17.23 1.19 7.33
CA GLY A 79 16.19 0.25 6.90
C GLY A 79 16.64 -1.22 6.88
N CYS A 80 17.93 -1.50 7.14
CA CYS A 80 18.55 -2.80 6.91
C CYS A 80 18.90 -3.51 8.23
N SER A 81 17.93 -4.09 8.90
CA SER A 81 18.19 -4.95 10.07
C SER A 81 18.48 -6.39 9.62
N GLY A 82 19.74 -6.82 9.76
CA GLY A 82 20.11 -8.19 9.38
C GLY A 82 20.19 -8.44 7.88
N GLY A 83 20.35 -7.39 7.09
CA GLY A 83 20.36 -7.45 5.62
C GLY A 83 18.99 -7.24 4.99
N SER A 84 18.98 -7.08 3.66
CA SER A 84 17.73 -7.04 2.89
C SER A 84 17.07 -8.41 2.91
N THR A 85 15.82 -8.48 3.28
CA THR A 85 15.01 -9.71 3.22
C THR A 85 14.16 -9.69 1.95
N GLY A 86 14.22 -10.76 1.17
CA GLY A 86 13.69 -10.81 -0.20
C GLY A 86 12.22 -10.41 -0.40
N ASN A 87 11.37 -10.46 0.64
CA ASN A 87 9.93 -10.26 0.51
C ASN A 87 9.33 -9.21 1.45
N GLU A 88 10.11 -8.49 2.22
CA GLU A 88 9.58 -7.52 3.19
C GLU A 88 9.35 -6.14 2.58
N PHE A 89 8.39 -6.07 1.68
CA PHE A 89 7.92 -4.83 1.07
C PHE A 89 6.94 -4.09 1.98
N GLY A 90 6.92 -2.78 1.90
CA GLY A 90 5.89 -1.99 2.56
C GLY A 90 4.54 -2.20 1.92
N ILE A 91 4.43 -1.85 0.64
CA ILE A 91 3.23 -2.04 -0.16
C ILE A 91 3.64 -2.76 -1.45
N LEU A 92 3.01 -3.90 -1.72
CA LEU A 92 3.20 -4.68 -2.93
C LEU A 92 1.95 -4.64 -3.82
N ILE A 93 2.15 -4.29 -5.08
CA ILE A 93 1.16 -4.43 -6.15
C ILE A 93 1.71 -5.49 -7.11
N ASN A 94 1.05 -6.64 -7.22
CA ASN A 94 1.52 -7.74 -8.05
C ASN A 94 0.54 -8.05 -9.17
N SER A 95 0.95 -7.79 -10.41
CA SER A 95 0.21 -8.08 -11.65
C SER A 95 -1.21 -7.48 -11.68
N GLN A 96 -1.40 -6.32 -11.04
CA GLN A 96 -2.68 -5.61 -11.03
C GLN A 96 -2.70 -4.46 -12.04
N THR A 97 -3.90 -4.08 -12.47
CA THR A 97 -4.11 -2.99 -13.44
C THR A 97 -4.79 -1.80 -12.77
N GLY A 98 -4.31 -0.58 -13.06
CA GLY A 98 -4.97 0.67 -12.66
C GLY A 98 -5.00 0.95 -11.16
N VAL A 99 -4.12 0.32 -10.38
CA VAL A 99 -4.03 0.57 -8.92
C VAL A 99 -3.44 1.94 -8.66
N THR A 100 -3.98 2.65 -7.66
CA THR A 100 -3.46 3.96 -7.24
C THR A 100 -2.99 3.92 -5.78
N ILE A 101 -1.76 4.37 -5.52
CA ILE A 101 -1.30 4.75 -4.18
C ILE A 101 -1.22 6.27 -4.13
N GLN A 102 -2.00 6.87 -3.25
CA GLN A 102 -2.17 8.31 -3.15
C GLN A 102 -1.69 8.85 -1.80
N GLY A 103 -0.78 9.83 -1.86
CA GLY A 103 -0.34 10.63 -0.74
C GLY A 103 -1.30 11.80 -0.38
N PRO A 104 -0.88 12.65 0.55
CA PRO A 104 0.42 12.58 1.22
C PRO A 104 0.52 11.40 2.16
N GLY A 105 1.75 10.99 2.48
CA GLY A 105 2.02 9.93 3.45
C GLY A 105 3.46 9.43 3.35
N LEU A 106 3.89 8.65 4.34
CA LEU A 106 5.25 8.15 4.45
C LEU A 106 5.28 6.62 4.51
N VAL A 107 6.14 5.99 3.69
CA VAL A 107 6.42 4.55 3.73
C VAL A 107 7.90 4.36 4.05
N GLN A 108 8.21 3.77 5.23
CA GLN A 108 9.58 3.77 5.73
C GLN A 108 9.99 2.48 6.43
N ARG A 109 11.32 2.30 6.53
CA ARG A 109 11.97 1.28 7.37
C ARG A 109 11.57 -0.15 7.01
N PHE A 110 11.34 -0.41 5.72
CA PHE A 110 11.17 -1.77 5.24
C PHE A 110 12.54 -2.39 4.89
N ARG A 111 12.73 -3.67 5.26
CA ARG A 111 13.97 -4.40 4.99
C ARG A 111 14.15 -4.79 3.53
N ASN A 112 13.24 -4.36 2.67
CA ASN A 112 13.35 -4.36 1.23
C ASN A 112 12.85 -3.02 0.69
N THR A 113 12.02 -3.01 -0.33
CA THR A 113 11.47 -1.82 -0.99
C THR A 113 10.25 -1.26 -0.25
N GLY A 114 10.14 0.05 -0.19
CA GLY A 114 8.97 0.71 0.40
C GLY A 114 7.69 0.40 -0.36
N VAL A 115 7.65 0.72 -1.66
CA VAL A 115 6.52 0.44 -2.56
C VAL A 115 7.02 -0.29 -3.79
N GLN A 116 6.44 -1.43 -4.12
CA GLN A 116 6.83 -2.22 -5.28
C GLN A 116 5.64 -2.56 -6.17
N LEU A 117 5.79 -2.27 -7.47
CA LEU A 117 4.90 -2.69 -8.54
C LEU A 117 5.62 -3.79 -9.33
N VAL A 118 5.03 -4.98 -9.42
CA VAL A 118 5.58 -6.10 -10.19
C VAL A 118 4.59 -6.49 -11.27
N GLY A 119 5.00 -6.42 -12.54
CA GLY A 119 4.15 -6.79 -13.68
C GLY A 119 2.84 -6.02 -13.78
N SER A 120 2.73 -4.87 -13.13
CA SER A 120 1.51 -4.07 -13.03
C SER A 120 1.41 -3.10 -14.20
N THR A 121 0.18 -2.79 -14.63
CA THR A 121 -0.07 -1.93 -15.80
C THR A 121 -1.01 -0.78 -15.44
N GLY A 122 -0.66 0.45 -15.90
CA GLY A 122 -1.47 1.64 -15.66
C GLY A 122 -1.60 2.03 -14.19
N GLY A 123 -0.68 1.57 -13.34
CA GLY A 123 -0.65 1.92 -11.93
C GLY A 123 -0.18 3.36 -11.70
N THR A 124 -0.64 3.98 -10.64
CA THR A 124 -0.23 5.34 -10.26
C THR A 124 0.27 5.37 -8.82
N VAL A 125 1.46 5.91 -8.60
CA VAL A 125 1.96 6.25 -7.26
C VAL A 125 2.22 7.76 -7.23
N THR A 126 1.50 8.47 -6.39
CA THR A 126 1.55 9.93 -6.41
C THR A 126 1.56 10.57 -5.03
N GLY A 127 2.42 11.58 -4.85
CA GLY A 127 2.45 12.45 -3.66
C GLY A 127 2.91 11.77 -2.37
N ILE A 128 3.56 10.60 -2.44
CA ILE A 128 4.07 9.90 -1.26
C ILE A 128 5.54 10.23 -1.00
N THR A 129 5.96 10.05 0.24
CA THR A 129 7.37 10.00 0.63
C THR A 129 7.76 8.58 0.94
N THR A 130 8.90 8.11 0.43
CA THR A 130 9.53 6.86 0.85
C THR A 130 10.88 7.17 1.47
N SER A 131 11.17 6.58 2.64
CA SER A 131 12.40 6.90 3.36
C SER A 131 12.96 5.70 4.10
N THR A 132 14.29 5.62 4.11
CA THR A 132 15.02 4.67 4.95
C THR A 132 14.56 3.22 4.74
N ASN A 133 14.27 2.85 3.50
CA ASN A 133 14.03 1.46 3.12
C ASN A 133 15.36 0.83 2.68
N CYS A 134 15.57 -0.44 2.99
CA CYS A 134 16.84 -1.12 2.77
C CYS A 134 17.23 -1.22 1.29
N ALA A 135 16.25 -1.43 0.43
CA ALA A 135 16.38 -1.38 -1.02
C ALA A 135 15.79 -0.08 -1.58
N SER A 136 14.97 -0.15 -2.60
CA SER A 136 14.41 1.05 -3.25
C SER A 136 13.31 1.71 -2.41
N GLY A 137 13.12 3.01 -2.60
CA GLY A 137 11.94 3.71 -2.11
C GLY A 137 10.70 3.24 -2.85
N ILE A 138 10.70 3.39 -4.19
CA ILE A 138 9.68 2.89 -5.09
C ILE A 138 10.38 2.07 -6.18
N LEU A 139 9.86 0.90 -6.52
CA LEU A 139 10.38 0.06 -7.59
C LEU A 139 9.25 -0.39 -8.52
N VAL A 140 9.43 -0.18 -9.82
CA VAL A 140 8.59 -0.77 -10.87
C VAL A 140 9.38 -1.87 -11.56
N ALA A 141 8.95 -3.12 -11.40
CA ALA A 141 9.59 -4.29 -11.96
C ALA A 141 8.68 -4.94 -13.02
N GLY A 142 8.84 -4.53 -14.26
CA GLY A 142 7.99 -4.98 -15.38
C GLY A 142 6.63 -4.28 -15.41
N GLY A 143 5.81 -4.67 -16.41
CA GLY A 143 4.53 -4.00 -16.68
C GLY A 143 4.70 -2.79 -17.60
N SER A 144 3.64 -2.01 -17.77
CA SER A 144 3.62 -0.84 -18.66
C SER A 144 2.73 0.28 -18.11
N ASP A 145 2.93 1.49 -18.65
CA ASP A 145 2.07 2.65 -18.43
C ASP A 145 1.91 3.08 -16.95
N ASN A 146 2.84 2.66 -16.09
CA ASN A 146 2.83 3.08 -14.69
C ASN A 146 3.34 4.52 -14.55
N GLN A 147 2.70 5.30 -13.68
CA GLN A 147 3.00 6.70 -13.44
C GLN A 147 3.49 6.94 -12.01
N LEU A 148 4.66 7.55 -11.88
CA LEU A 148 5.23 7.95 -10.60
C LEU A 148 5.36 9.47 -10.58
N THR A 149 4.47 10.16 -9.85
CA THR A 149 4.40 11.62 -9.89
C THR A 149 4.45 12.24 -8.50
N ASN A 150 5.17 13.34 -8.37
CA ASN A 150 5.24 14.14 -7.13
C ASN A 150 5.68 13.33 -5.89
N ASN A 151 6.48 12.28 -6.08
CA ASN A 151 6.97 11.45 -4.99
C ASN A 151 8.34 11.97 -4.50
N ILE A 152 8.61 11.75 -3.22
CA ILE A 152 9.89 12.01 -2.59
C ILE A 152 10.50 10.69 -2.16
N SER A 153 11.73 10.41 -2.60
CA SER A 153 12.46 9.21 -2.23
C SER A 153 13.81 9.60 -1.61
N ILE A 154 13.96 9.38 -0.29
CA ILE A 154 15.13 9.82 0.46
C ILE A 154 15.71 8.72 1.35
N ARG A 155 17.05 8.63 1.42
CA ARG A 155 17.77 7.69 2.29
C ARG A 155 17.38 6.24 2.10
N ASN A 156 16.95 5.84 0.92
CA ASN A 156 16.71 4.44 0.57
C ASN A 156 17.98 3.82 -0.03
N GLY A 157 18.08 2.49 -0.08
CA GLY A 157 19.16 1.79 -0.76
C GLY A 157 20.44 1.62 0.08
N ASN A 158 20.37 1.63 1.40
CA ASN A 158 21.53 1.38 2.27
C ASN A 158 21.90 -0.12 2.38
N GLY A 159 21.12 -1.01 1.83
CA GLY A 159 21.48 -2.40 1.59
C GLY A 159 22.39 -2.49 0.37
N SER A 160 23.26 -3.45 0.31
CA SER A 160 24.31 -3.62 -0.70
C SER A 160 23.84 -3.78 -2.15
N ALA A 161 22.59 -3.65 -2.46
CA ALA A 161 22.05 -3.67 -3.83
C ALA A 161 21.73 -2.25 -4.28
N ALA A 162 22.34 -1.84 -5.31
CA ALA A 162 22.44 -0.54 -5.94
C ALA A 162 21.13 0.11 -6.43
N CYS A 163 20.11 0.24 -5.61
CA CYS A 163 18.82 0.83 -6.01
C CYS A 163 18.24 1.70 -4.90
N GLY A 164 18.83 2.85 -4.66
CA GLY A 164 18.24 3.84 -3.78
C GLY A 164 17.48 4.87 -4.59
N GLY A 165 16.22 5.07 -4.35
CA GLY A 165 15.43 6.08 -5.06
C GLY A 165 14.16 5.49 -5.70
N ILE A 166 13.92 5.90 -6.90
CA ILE A 166 12.79 5.47 -7.75
C ILE A 166 13.35 4.77 -8.96
#